data_ea9f730042d895912e2e03c6991d9be1
#
_entry.id   ea9f730042d895912e2e03c6991d9be1
#
_cell.length_a   1.000
_cell.length_b   1.000
_cell.length_c   1.000
_cell.angle_alpha   90.00
_cell.angle_beta   90.00
_cell.angle_gamma   90.00
#
_symmetry.space_group_name_H-M   'P 1'
#
loop_
_entity.id
_entity.type
_entity.pdbx_description
1 polymer ?
#
loop_
_entity_poly.entity_id
_entity_poly.type
_entity_poly.pdbx_seq_one_letter_code
_entity_poly.pdbx_strand_id
1 'polypeptide(L)'
;MDNNKIKRERELFKSATRRAMSVILPLCMLSFLICGLICSAANDIYAFVKKDKEISLYIEAPSSLDEISKELGKNGVVNNTAFFSLYVRSKGKEDKITAFTGEINLNSSMSYREILEAFS
;
A
#
# COMPACT_ATOMS: atom_id res chain seq x y z
N MET A 1 5.64 -0.05 -59.15
CA MET A 1 6.03 0.05 -57.74
C MET A 1 7.07 -1.01 -57.43
N ASP A 2 8.13 -0.62 -56.80
CA ASP A 2 9.26 -1.52 -56.55
C ASP A 2 8.96 -2.43 -55.37
N ASN A 3 8.92 -3.74 -55.60
CA ASN A 3 8.68 -4.75 -54.58
C ASN A 3 9.74 -4.73 -53.45
N ASN A 4 10.99 -4.38 -53.82
CA ASN A 4 12.09 -4.27 -52.85
C ASN A 4 11.87 -3.11 -51.87
N LYS A 5 11.29 -2.01 -52.33
CA LYS A 5 10.97 -0.87 -51.48
C LYS A 5 9.88 -1.20 -50.47
N ILE A 6 8.82 -1.87 -50.93
CA ILE A 6 7.71 -2.33 -50.03
C ILE A 6 8.23 -3.28 -49.00
N LYS A 7 9.06 -4.23 -49.36
CA LYS A 7 9.67 -5.19 -48.47
C LYS A 7 10.54 -4.52 -47.41
N ARG A 8 11.33 -3.54 -47.80
CA ARG A 8 12.17 -2.75 -46.89
C ARG A 8 11.35 -1.96 -45.89
N GLU A 9 10.27 -1.33 -46.32
CA GLU A 9 9.39 -0.58 -45.44
C GLU A 9 8.70 -1.49 -44.40
N ARG A 10 8.28 -2.70 -44.81
CA ARG A 10 7.73 -3.69 -43.91
C ARG A 10 8.73 -4.15 -42.85
N GLU A 11 9.96 -4.39 -43.23
CA GLU A 11 11.02 -4.78 -42.29
C GLU A 11 11.34 -3.68 -41.31
N LEU A 12 11.39 -2.42 -41.74
CA LEU A 12 11.57 -1.26 -40.87
C LEU A 12 10.42 -1.10 -39.90
N PHE A 13 9.19 -1.29 -40.36
CA PHE A 13 8.00 -1.23 -39.53
C PHE A 13 7.99 -2.33 -38.48
N LYS A 14 8.31 -3.56 -38.84
CA LYS A 14 8.45 -4.67 -37.89
C LYS A 14 9.52 -4.43 -36.84
N SER A 15 10.66 -3.88 -37.23
CA SER A 15 11.75 -3.55 -36.32
C SER A 15 11.33 -2.45 -35.34
N ALA A 16 10.68 -1.40 -35.83
CA ALA A 16 10.16 -0.31 -34.98
C ALA A 16 9.12 -0.81 -33.99
N THR A 17 8.19 -1.65 -34.46
CA THR A 17 7.15 -2.27 -33.61
C THR A 17 7.78 -3.15 -32.53
N ARG A 18 8.78 -3.95 -32.88
CA ARG A 18 9.48 -4.81 -31.92
C ARG A 18 10.19 -4.00 -30.84
N ARG A 19 10.83 -2.89 -31.19
CA ARG A 19 11.46 -1.97 -30.25
C ARG A 19 10.42 -1.30 -29.35
N ALA A 20 9.31 -0.84 -29.92
CA ALA A 20 8.22 -0.24 -29.17
C ALA A 20 7.63 -1.24 -28.16
N MET A 21 7.40 -2.49 -28.57
CA MET A 21 6.90 -3.55 -27.70
C MET A 21 7.85 -3.86 -26.55
N SER A 22 9.17 -3.86 -26.81
CA SER A 22 10.16 -4.13 -25.76
C SER A 22 10.24 -3.04 -24.71
N VAL A 23 9.78 -1.83 -25.00
CA VAL A 23 9.69 -0.71 -24.06
C VAL A 23 8.32 -0.65 -23.38
N ILE A 24 7.24 -0.87 -24.15
CA ILE A 24 5.86 -0.77 -23.68
C ILE A 24 5.52 -1.89 -22.68
N LEU A 25 5.94 -3.13 -22.93
CA LEU A 25 5.63 -4.26 -22.05
C LEU A 25 6.15 -4.07 -20.62
N PRO A 26 7.43 -3.74 -20.38
CA PRO A 26 7.92 -3.48 -19.03
C PRO A 26 7.23 -2.30 -18.36
N LEU A 27 6.90 -1.25 -19.12
CA LEU A 27 6.19 -0.08 -18.60
C LEU A 27 4.77 -0.46 -18.16
N CYS A 28 4.06 -1.27 -18.94
CA CYS A 28 2.72 -1.76 -18.58
C CYS A 28 2.78 -2.62 -17.32
N MET A 29 3.74 -3.54 -17.22
CA MET A 29 3.92 -4.38 -16.02
C MET A 29 4.21 -3.54 -14.80
N LEU A 30 5.09 -2.55 -14.93
CA LEU A 30 5.41 -1.62 -13.85
C LEU A 30 4.16 -0.83 -13.40
N SER A 31 3.36 -0.36 -14.35
CA SER A 31 2.12 0.35 -14.08
C SER A 31 1.12 -0.52 -13.31
N PHE A 32 0.96 -1.79 -13.69
CA PHE A 32 0.11 -2.74 -12.97
C PHE A 32 0.58 -2.97 -11.53
N LEU A 33 1.88 -3.10 -11.31
CA LEU A 33 2.46 -3.25 -9.99
C LEU A 33 2.19 -2.02 -9.11
N ILE A 34 2.40 -0.84 -9.66
CA ILE A 34 2.14 0.43 -8.96
C ILE A 34 0.65 0.57 -8.62
N CYS A 35 -0.24 0.28 -9.57
CA CYS A 35 -1.69 0.30 -9.33
C CYS A 35 -2.10 -0.68 -8.24
N GLY A 36 -1.56 -1.88 -8.26
CA GLY A 36 -1.82 -2.88 -7.23
C GLY A 36 -1.39 -2.41 -5.83
N LEU A 37 -0.23 -1.80 -5.73
CA LEU A 37 0.26 -1.22 -4.48
C LEU A 37 -0.61 -0.07 -3.99
N ILE A 38 -1.01 0.82 -4.89
CA ILE A 38 -1.88 1.96 -4.56
C ILE A 38 -3.25 1.46 -4.10
N CYS A 39 -3.84 0.49 -4.80
CA CYS A 39 -5.13 -0.10 -4.42
C CYS A 39 -5.07 -0.78 -3.06
N SER A 40 -4.01 -1.54 -2.79
CA SER A 40 -3.79 -2.20 -1.50
C SER A 40 -3.65 -1.17 -0.37
N ALA A 41 -2.87 -0.13 -0.59
CA ALA A 41 -2.69 0.95 0.38
C ALA A 41 -4.00 1.71 0.62
N ALA A 42 -4.74 2.02 -0.43
CA ALA A 42 -6.03 2.70 -0.31
C ALA A 42 -7.03 1.86 0.47
N ASN A 43 -7.10 0.55 0.20
CA ASN A 43 -7.95 -0.37 0.94
C ASN A 43 -7.59 -0.41 2.44
N ASP A 44 -6.30 -0.44 2.74
CA ASP A 44 -5.83 -0.47 4.13
C ASP A 44 -6.09 0.86 4.85
N ILE A 45 -5.83 1.99 4.19
CA ILE A 45 -6.04 3.34 4.74
C ILE A 45 -7.52 3.62 4.99
N TYR A 46 -8.38 3.33 4.01
CA TYR A 46 -9.80 3.67 4.05
C TYR A 46 -10.71 2.51 4.46
N ALA A 47 -10.16 1.31 4.63
CA ALA A 47 -10.90 0.11 5.03
C ALA A 47 -12.09 -0.22 4.14
N PHE A 48 -11.90 -0.14 2.81
CA PHE A 48 -12.99 -0.40 1.84
C PHE A 48 -13.48 -1.84 1.87
N VAL A 49 -12.57 -2.82 1.99
CA VAL A 49 -12.88 -4.25 1.99
C VAL A 49 -12.10 -4.92 3.12
N LYS A 50 -12.48 -4.63 4.36
CA LYS A 50 -11.92 -5.27 5.54
C LYS A 50 -13.03 -6.01 6.29
N LYS A 51 -12.67 -7.17 6.83
CA LYS A 51 -13.59 -7.95 7.68
C LYS A 51 -13.75 -7.28 9.03
N ASP A 52 -14.96 -7.26 9.53
CA ASP A 52 -15.31 -6.70 10.83
C ASP A 52 -14.98 -7.72 11.94
N LYS A 53 -13.91 -7.49 12.67
CA LYS A 53 -13.45 -8.32 13.76
C LYS A 53 -12.96 -7.44 14.91
N GLU A 54 -13.56 -7.61 16.08
CA GLU A 54 -13.14 -6.92 17.28
C GLU A 54 -11.84 -7.51 17.83
N ILE A 55 -10.91 -6.62 18.16
CA ILE A 55 -9.58 -6.98 18.67
C ILE A 55 -9.30 -6.12 19.90
N SER A 56 -8.91 -6.79 20.99
CA SER A 56 -8.46 -6.13 22.20
C SER A 56 -6.95 -6.25 22.29
N LEU A 57 -6.27 -5.13 22.41
CA LEU A 57 -4.82 -5.04 22.48
C LEU A 57 -4.41 -4.40 23.79
N TYR A 58 -3.46 -5.00 24.51
CA TYR A 58 -2.91 -4.46 25.73
C TYR A 58 -1.46 -4.04 25.56
N ILE A 59 -1.16 -2.79 25.87
CA ILE A 59 0.18 -2.22 25.77
C ILE A 59 0.68 -1.95 27.19
N GLU A 60 1.64 -2.77 27.67
CA GLU A 60 2.14 -2.71 29.03
C GLU A 60 3.00 -1.47 29.31
N ALA A 61 3.78 -1.03 28.33
CA ALA A 61 4.70 0.07 28.46
C ALA A 61 4.76 0.89 27.17
N PRO A 62 5.16 2.17 27.24
CA PRO A 62 5.35 2.95 26.02
C PRO A 62 6.26 2.22 25.03
N SER A 63 5.81 2.13 23.79
CA SER A 63 6.49 1.38 22.73
C SER A 63 6.70 2.28 21.52
N SER A 64 7.69 1.93 20.68
CA SER A 64 7.93 2.67 19.45
C SER A 64 6.75 2.51 18.47
N LEU A 65 6.61 3.46 17.54
CA LEU A 65 5.59 3.39 16.50
C LEU A 65 5.72 2.11 15.68
N ASP A 66 6.95 1.67 15.38
CA ASP A 66 7.19 0.45 14.60
C ASP A 66 6.75 -0.80 15.36
N GLU A 67 6.97 -0.87 16.66
CA GLU A 67 6.51 -1.97 17.50
C GLU A 67 4.98 -2.04 17.55
N ILE A 68 4.32 -0.91 17.76
CA ILE A 68 2.86 -0.83 17.79
C ILE A 68 2.28 -1.18 16.43
N SER A 69 2.87 -0.68 15.34
CA SER A 69 2.45 -1.02 13.98
C SER A 69 2.56 -2.51 13.70
N LYS A 70 3.63 -3.17 14.16
CA LYS A 70 3.79 -4.63 14.05
C LYS A 70 2.72 -5.38 14.83
N GLU A 71 2.41 -4.95 16.04
CA GLU A 71 1.33 -5.56 16.83
C GLU A 71 -0.03 -5.42 16.15
N LEU A 72 -0.33 -4.26 15.59
CA LEU A 72 -1.54 -4.04 14.80
C LEU A 72 -1.59 -4.95 13.57
N GLY A 73 -0.45 -5.14 12.91
CA GLY A 73 -0.33 -6.05 11.77
C GLY A 73 -0.55 -7.51 12.15
N LYS A 74 0.02 -7.95 13.27
CA LYS A 74 -0.16 -9.33 13.79
C LYS A 74 -1.61 -9.62 14.12
N ASN A 75 -2.34 -8.65 14.62
CA ASN A 75 -3.75 -8.79 15.00
C ASN A 75 -4.70 -8.54 13.82
N GLY A 76 -4.18 -8.23 12.64
CA GLY A 76 -5.00 -8.04 11.45
C GLY A 76 -5.73 -6.70 11.39
N VAL A 77 -5.38 -5.73 12.22
CA VAL A 77 -5.99 -4.40 12.21
C VAL A 77 -5.49 -3.59 11.02
N VAL A 78 -4.21 -3.69 10.71
CA VAL A 78 -3.61 -3.08 9.52
C VAL A 78 -2.97 -4.14 8.64
N ASN A 79 -3.10 -4.03 7.33
CA ASN A 79 -2.48 -4.95 6.39
C ASN A 79 -1.08 -4.50 5.99
N ASN A 80 -0.82 -3.20 6.00
CA ASN A 80 0.47 -2.64 5.64
C ASN A 80 0.99 -1.75 6.76
N THR A 81 1.86 -2.32 7.60
CA THR A 81 2.41 -1.63 8.78
C THR A 81 3.27 -0.44 8.41
N ALA A 82 4.01 -0.51 7.29
CA ALA A 82 4.86 0.59 6.83
C ALA A 82 4.02 1.82 6.43
N PHE A 83 2.92 1.62 5.72
CA PHE A 83 2.01 2.71 5.36
C PHE A 83 1.31 3.31 6.57
N PHE A 84 0.95 2.48 7.54
CA PHE A 84 0.37 2.98 8.79
C PHE A 84 1.37 3.89 9.54
N SER A 85 2.61 3.46 9.67
CA SER A 85 3.67 4.26 10.29
C SER A 85 3.88 5.58 9.57
N LEU A 86 3.92 5.57 8.24
CA LEU A 86 4.02 6.78 7.43
C LEU A 86 2.82 7.71 7.63
N TYR A 87 1.62 7.15 7.68
CA TYR A 87 0.40 7.91 7.92
C TYR A 87 0.45 8.65 9.24
N VAL A 88 0.82 7.95 10.32
CA VAL A 88 0.92 8.54 11.65
C VAL A 88 1.95 9.66 11.70
N ARG A 89 3.12 9.43 11.10
CA ARG A 89 4.17 10.44 11.01
C ARG A 89 3.74 11.66 10.20
N SER A 90 3.04 11.45 9.09
CA SER A 90 2.53 12.53 8.25
C SER A 90 1.50 13.40 8.96
N LYS A 91 0.77 12.84 9.91
CA LYS A 91 -0.21 13.56 10.74
C LYS A 91 0.42 14.21 11.98
N GLY A 92 1.70 13.93 12.25
CA GLY A 92 2.39 14.48 13.42
C GLY A 92 1.87 13.95 14.75
N LYS A 93 1.31 12.75 14.77
CA LYS A 93 0.68 12.15 15.97
C LYS A 93 1.43 10.94 16.51
N GLU A 94 2.69 10.78 16.15
CA GLU A 94 3.52 9.68 16.62
C GLU A 94 3.60 9.64 18.15
N ASP A 95 3.72 10.80 18.80
CA ASP A 95 3.83 10.90 20.26
C ASP A 95 2.60 10.35 20.99
N LYS A 96 1.42 10.50 20.42
CA LYS A 96 0.18 9.96 21.01
C LYS A 96 0.18 8.45 21.04
N ILE A 97 0.70 7.81 20.01
CA ILE A 97 0.78 6.36 19.90
C ILE A 97 1.89 5.82 20.80
N THR A 98 3.06 6.43 20.78
CA THR A 98 4.22 5.97 21.56
C THR A 98 4.02 6.15 23.06
N ALA A 99 3.25 7.13 23.48
CA ALA A 99 2.94 7.38 24.89
C ALA A 99 1.77 6.55 25.41
N PHE A 100 1.05 5.84 24.56
CA PHE A 100 -0.14 5.09 24.95
C PHE A 100 0.25 3.84 25.75
N THR A 101 -0.45 3.62 26.86
CA THR A 101 -0.36 2.39 27.67
C THR A 101 -1.77 2.00 28.11
N GLY A 102 -1.98 0.69 28.31
CA GLY A 102 -3.24 0.13 28.74
C GLY A 102 -3.94 -0.67 27.66
N GLU A 103 -5.21 -0.95 27.89
CA GLU A 103 -6.04 -1.71 26.97
C GLU A 103 -6.67 -0.79 25.92
N ILE A 104 -6.66 -1.23 24.68
CA ILE A 104 -7.33 -0.56 23.57
C ILE A 104 -8.16 -1.58 22.80
N ASN A 105 -9.41 -1.24 22.51
CA ASN A 105 -10.30 -2.05 21.72
C ASN A 105 -10.35 -1.49 20.29
N LEU A 106 -9.99 -2.33 19.33
CA LEU A 106 -9.92 -1.99 17.93
C LEU A 106 -10.79 -2.94 17.12
N ASN A 107 -11.13 -2.52 15.93
CA ASN A 107 -11.85 -3.33 14.96
C ASN A 107 -11.03 -3.45 13.68
N SER A 108 -10.94 -4.63 13.12
CA SER A 108 -10.18 -4.86 11.88
C SER A 108 -10.77 -4.14 10.67
N SER A 109 -11.99 -3.61 10.76
CA SER A 109 -12.60 -2.78 9.71
C SER A 109 -12.33 -1.29 9.87
N MET A 110 -11.55 -0.87 10.87
CA MET A 110 -11.21 0.53 11.09
C MET A 110 -10.26 1.07 10.02
N SER A 111 -10.51 2.31 9.58
CA SER A 111 -9.54 3.08 8.79
C SER A 111 -8.37 3.54 9.67
N TYR A 112 -7.28 3.97 9.05
CA TYR A 112 -6.13 4.50 9.81
C TYR A 112 -6.50 5.68 10.69
N ARG A 113 -7.39 6.53 10.22
CA ARG A 113 -7.90 7.67 11.00
C ARG A 113 -8.62 7.20 12.26
N GLU A 114 -9.49 6.22 12.15
CA GLU A 114 -10.23 5.66 13.28
C GLU A 114 -9.30 4.98 14.29
N ILE A 115 -8.31 4.23 13.80
CA ILE A 115 -7.28 3.61 14.64
C ILE A 115 -6.51 4.69 15.41
N LEU A 116 -6.07 5.73 14.71
CA LEU A 116 -5.33 6.83 15.34
C LEU A 116 -6.16 7.56 16.39
N GLU A 117 -7.45 7.78 16.13
CA GLU A 117 -8.38 8.38 17.11
C GLU A 117 -8.56 7.50 18.34
N ALA A 118 -8.53 6.19 18.19
CA ALA A 118 -8.64 5.25 19.32
C ALA A 118 -7.45 5.35 20.29
N PHE A 119 -6.28 5.75 19.81
CA PHE A 119 -5.08 5.98 20.63
C PHE A 119 -5.07 7.35 21.34
N SER A 120 -5.95 8.23 21.02
CA SER A 120 -5.97 9.58 21.58
C SER A 120 -6.87 9.75 22.78
#